data_6af7ae5cc3cde4322dd3527164bf4bf4
#
_entry.id   6af7ae5cc3cde4322dd3527164bf4bf4
#
_cell.length_a   1.000
_cell.length_b   1.000
_cell.length_c   1.000
_cell.angle_alpha   90.00
_cell.angle_beta   90.00
_cell.angle_gamma   90.00
#
_symmetry.space_group_name_H-M   'P 1'
#
loop_
_entity.id
_entity.type
_entity.pdbx_description
1 polymer ?
#
loop_
_entity_poly.entity_id
_entity_poly.type
_entity_poly.pdbx_seq_one_letter_code
_entity_poly.pdbx_strand_id
1 'polypeptide(L)'
;MFDRSLMQRKADVRGVYPNQINEELAWFVGQCIALYVAKAAQNSQPRIIVGRDGRTSSPALYSALVQGIASTGAVALPCGLATTDMVQWGVGEQLDGAIAGVMITASHNPPEYNGIKSVLRNTATGSLDMISPAAHLASIFDAGAASGAAAAPACAPFASGPNLKLQERFTEAACDRSVSLA
;
A
#
# COMPACT_ATOMS: atom_id res chain seq x y z
N MET A 1 -1.26 18.75 11.32
CA MET A 1 -2.64 18.19 11.39
C MET A 1 -3.00 17.73 10.00
N PHE A 2 -3.34 16.45 9.84
CA PHE A 2 -3.63 15.87 8.52
C PHE A 2 -4.95 16.36 7.93
N ASP A 3 -5.02 16.50 6.62
CA ASP A 3 -6.25 16.79 5.89
C ASP A 3 -7.18 15.57 5.91
N ARG A 4 -8.14 15.56 6.84
CA ARG A 4 -9.10 14.48 7.00
C ARG A 4 -9.97 14.27 5.76
N SER A 5 -10.10 15.25 4.86
CA SER A 5 -10.87 15.11 3.64
C SER A 5 -10.32 14.03 2.72
N LEU A 6 -9.02 13.74 2.81
CA LEU A 6 -8.37 12.67 2.06
C LEU A 6 -8.88 11.28 2.47
N MET A 7 -9.34 11.13 3.71
CA MET A 7 -9.93 9.89 4.24
C MET A 7 -11.43 9.75 3.92
N GLN A 8 -12.05 10.73 3.28
CA GLN A 8 -13.44 10.66 2.84
C GLN A 8 -13.59 10.15 1.40
N ARG A 9 -12.49 9.87 0.73
CA ARG A 9 -12.48 9.36 -0.66
C ARG A 9 -12.83 7.87 -0.69
N LYS A 10 -13.55 7.46 -1.74
CA LYS A 10 -14.02 6.07 -1.86
C LYS A 10 -12.95 5.14 -2.41
N ALA A 11 -12.07 5.63 -3.30
CA ALA A 11 -11.18 4.78 -4.06
C ALA A 11 -9.74 4.72 -3.50
N ASP A 12 -9.17 5.86 -3.13
CA ASP A 12 -7.79 5.98 -2.71
C ASP A 12 -7.54 7.25 -1.89
N VAL A 13 -6.47 7.27 -1.12
CA VAL A 13 -5.91 8.51 -0.57
C VAL A 13 -5.18 9.21 -1.70
N ARG A 14 -5.51 10.48 -1.99
CA ARG A 14 -4.88 11.21 -3.09
C ARG A 14 -4.84 12.71 -2.81
N GLY A 15 -3.68 13.32 -3.06
CA GLY A 15 -3.48 14.75 -2.85
C GLY A 15 -2.25 15.29 -3.57
N VAL A 16 -2.05 16.59 -3.45
CA VAL A 16 -0.86 17.30 -3.95
C VAL A 16 0.28 17.13 -2.96
N TYR A 17 1.42 16.67 -3.42
CA TYR A 17 2.64 16.53 -2.63
C TYR A 17 3.42 17.88 -2.60
N PRO A 18 4.00 18.29 -1.46
CA PRO A 18 3.93 17.64 -0.14
C PRO A 18 2.78 18.18 0.74
N ASN A 19 1.95 19.09 0.23
CA ASN A 19 1.02 19.89 1.04
C ASN A 19 -0.17 19.08 1.58
N GLN A 20 -0.69 18.13 0.79
CA GLN A 20 -1.84 17.32 1.15
C GLN A 20 -1.44 15.88 1.47
N ILE A 21 -0.51 15.31 0.68
CA ILE A 21 0.05 13.98 0.93
C ILE A 21 1.56 14.12 1.11
N ASN A 22 2.06 13.62 2.23
CA ASN A 22 3.47 13.65 2.61
C ASN A 22 3.86 12.37 3.34
N GLU A 23 5.12 12.27 3.74
CA GLU A 23 5.70 11.09 4.38
C GLU A 23 5.00 10.77 5.72
N GLU A 24 4.67 11.80 6.50
CA GLU A 24 3.99 11.61 7.77
C GLU A 24 2.59 11.00 7.58
N LEU A 25 1.83 11.53 6.62
CA LEU A 25 0.53 10.95 6.26
C LEU A 25 0.68 9.53 5.69
N ALA A 26 1.66 9.29 4.81
CA ALA A 26 1.89 7.99 4.21
C ALA A 26 2.24 6.93 5.28
N TRP A 27 3.07 7.27 6.25
CA TRP A 27 3.39 6.41 7.38
C TRP A 27 2.13 6.08 8.19
N PHE A 28 1.32 7.06 8.51
CA PHE A 28 0.10 6.85 9.30
C PHE A 28 -0.96 6.05 8.53
N VAL A 29 -1.13 6.32 7.23
CA VAL A 29 -2.01 5.51 6.37
C VAL A 29 -1.52 4.07 6.28
N GLY A 30 -0.21 3.84 6.24
CA GLY A 30 0.38 2.51 6.30
C GLY A 30 -0.03 1.73 7.54
N GLN A 31 -0.02 2.37 8.71
CA GLN A 31 -0.53 1.78 9.95
C GLN A 31 -2.03 1.45 9.84
N CYS A 32 -2.84 2.40 9.37
CA CYS A 32 -4.29 2.19 9.22
C CYS A 32 -4.60 0.99 8.31
N ILE A 33 -3.90 0.87 7.19
CA ILE A 33 -4.07 -0.26 6.26
C ILE A 33 -3.69 -1.57 6.95
N ALA A 34 -2.54 -1.63 7.61
CA ALA A 34 -2.08 -2.85 8.28
C ALA A 34 -3.04 -3.30 9.38
N LEU A 35 -3.52 -2.38 10.21
CA LEU A 35 -4.50 -2.66 11.27
C LEU A 35 -5.84 -3.13 10.69
N TYR A 36 -6.30 -2.50 9.61
CA TYR A 36 -7.52 -2.94 8.92
C TYR A 36 -7.37 -4.37 8.37
N VAL A 37 -6.26 -4.63 7.65
CA VAL A 37 -5.98 -5.96 7.06
C VAL A 37 -5.87 -7.02 8.14
N ALA A 38 -5.17 -6.74 9.24
CA ALA A 38 -5.03 -7.65 10.38
C ALA A 38 -6.39 -8.05 10.97
N LYS A 39 -7.27 -7.05 11.15
CA LYS A 39 -8.62 -7.26 11.66
C LYS A 39 -9.50 -8.03 10.66
N ALA A 40 -9.50 -7.64 9.40
CA ALA A 40 -10.37 -8.22 8.37
C ALA A 40 -9.98 -9.68 8.06
N ALA A 41 -8.68 -9.99 8.04
CA ALA A 41 -8.18 -11.34 7.79
C ALA A 41 -8.01 -12.19 9.05
N GLN A 42 -8.30 -11.65 10.25
CA GLN A 42 -8.03 -12.31 11.55
C GLN A 42 -6.60 -12.83 11.66
N ASN A 43 -5.64 -12.04 11.16
CA ASN A 43 -4.22 -12.39 11.10
C ASN A 43 -3.40 -11.27 11.76
N SER A 44 -2.73 -11.58 12.86
CA SER A 44 -1.94 -10.60 13.62
C SER A 44 -0.67 -10.11 12.90
N GLN A 45 -0.19 -10.86 11.90
CA GLN A 45 1.00 -10.52 11.11
C GLN A 45 0.72 -10.63 9.60
N PRO A 46 -0.22 -9.84 9.06
CA PRO A 46 -0.54 -9.91 7.63
C PRO A 46 0.65 -9.50 6.78
N ARG A 47 0.80 -10.17 5.64
CA ARG A 47 1.86 -9.89 4.66
C ARG A 47 1.29 -9.01 3.56
N ILE A 48 1.92 -7.84 3.32
CA ILE A 48 1.39 -6.79 2.47
C ILE A 48 2.42 -6.40 1.42
N ILE A 49 2.14 -6.61 0.15
CA ILE A 49 3.00 -6.15 -0.97
C ILE A 49 2.91 -4.63 -1.07
N VAL A 50 4.05 -3.97 -1.20
CA VAL A 50 4.11 -2.52 -1.40
C VAL A 50 4.91 -2.19 -2.65
N GLY A 51 4.25 -1.51 -3.59
CA GLY A 51 4.86 -1.00 -4.81
C GLY A 51 4.75 0.51 -4.94
N ARG A 52 5.53 1.09 -5.85
CA ARG A 52 5.48 2.51 -6.19
C ARG A 52 5.66 2.74 -7.68
N ASP A 53 5.12 3.85 -8.19
CA ASP A 53 5.39 4.32 -9.56
C ASP A 53 6.71 5.15 -9.65
N GLY A 54 6.96 5.70 -10.82
CA GLY A 54 8.17 6.47 -11.13
C GLY A 54 8.11 7.96 -10.78
N ARG A 55 7.09 8.45 -10.07
CA ARG A 55 6.99 9.85 -9.65
C ARG A 55 8.11 10.22 -8.69
N THR A 56 8.58 11.45 -8.75
CA THR A 56 9.69 11.94 -7.90
C THR A 56 9.37 11.90 -6.41
N SER A 57 8.09 12.05 -6.03
CA SER A 57 7.63 11.93 -4.64
C SER A 57 7.40 10.49 -4.17
N SER A 58 7.28 9.52 -5.09
CA SER A 58 6.93 8.14 -4.74
C SER A 58 7.96 7.43 -3.88
N PRO A 59 9.29 7.60 -4.04
CA PRO A 59 10.26 6.93 -3.17
C PRO A 59 10.14 7.32 -1.69
N ALA A 60 9.93 8.59 -1.38
CA ALA A 60 9.80 9.08 -0.01
C ALA A 60 8.51 8.57 0.66
N LEU A 61 7.37 8.70 -0.03
CA LEU A 61 6.08 8.19 0.42
C LEU A 61 6.09 6.67 0.62
N TYR A 62 6.74 5.94 -0.30
CA TYR A 62 6.90 4.49 -0.24
C TYR A 62 7.68 4.06 1.00
N SER A 63 8.83 4.71 1.27
CA SER A 63 9.64 4.41 2.45
C SER A 63 8.84 4.62 3.74
N ALA A 64 8.13 5.73 3.84
CA ALA A 64 7.30 6.06 4.99
C ALA A 64 6.16 5.04 5.18
N LEU A 65 5.45 4.69 4.11
CA LEU A 65 4.35 3.72 4.14
C LEU A 65 4.82 2.33 4.58
N VAL A 66 5.94 1.84 4.05
CA VAL A 66 6.54 0.55 4.44
C VAL A 66 6.85 0.52 5.93
N GLN A 67 7.45 1.60 6.46
CA GLN A 67 7.75 1.72 7.89
C GLN A 67 6.47 1.80 8.73
N GLY A 68 5.45 2.51 8.26
CA GLY A 68 4.14 2.58 8.91
C GLY A 68 3.48 1.20 9.03
N ILE A 69 3.48 0.40 7.96
CA ILE A 69 3.01 -0.98 7.98
C ILE A 69 3.79 -1.81 8.99
N ALA A 70 5.12 -1.80 8.91
CA ALA A 70 5.99 -2.59 9.77
C ALA A 70 5.85 -2.23 11.26
N SER A 71 5.58 -0.97 11.59
CA SER A 71 5.43 -0.49 12.97
C SER A 71 4.26 -1.14 13.73
N THR A 72 3.30 -1.74 13.01
CA THR A 72 2.16 -2.46 13.60
C THR A 72 2.42 -3.94 13.88
N GLY A 73 3.59 -4.46 13.49
CA GLY A 73 3.89 -5.89 13.51
C GLY A 73 3.50 -6.64 12.23
N ALA A 74 2.86 -5.98 11.27
CA ALA A 74 2.60 -6.54 9.94
C ALA A 74 3.90 -6.67 9.14
N VAL A 75 3.94 -7.58 8.17
CA VAL A 75 5.10 -7.81 7.31
C VAL A 75 4.92 -7.06 6.00
N ALA A 76 5.65 -5.99 5.82
CA ALA A 76 5.73 -5.33 4.52
C ALA A 76 6.62 -6.14 3.57
N LEU A 77 6.16 -6.34 2.33
CA LEU A 77 6.88 -6.99 1.24
C LEU A 77 7.18 -5.93 0.16
N PRO A 78 8.30 -5.20 0.29
CA PRO A 78 8.63 -4.12 -0.64
C PRO A 78 9.03 -4.70 -2.01
N CYS A 79 8.40 -4.23 -3.09
CA CYS A 79 8.73 -4.62 -4.46
C CYS A 79 9.36 -3.48 -5.30
N GLY A 80 9.45 -2.27 -4.74
CA GLY A 80 10.05 -1.14 -5.43
C GLY A 80 9.19 -0.60 -6.57
N LEU A 81 9.82 -0.33 -7.72
CA LEU A 81 9.13 0.17 -8.92
C LEU A 81 8.25 -0.94 -9.51
N ALA A 82 6.94 -0.67 -9.61
CA ALA A 82 5.95 -1.62 -10.10
C ALA A 82 4.78 -0.90 -10.75
N THR A 83 3.90 -1.65 -11.41
CA THR A 83 2.56 -1.18 -11.81
C THR A 83 1.52 -1.62 -10.79
N THR A 84 0.33 -0.98 -10.84
CA THR A 84 -0.81 -1.41 -10.01
C THR A 84 -1.18 -2.86 -10.29
N ASP A 85 -1.16 -3.25 -11.56
CA ASP A 85 -1.52 -4.61 -11.99
C ASP A 85 -0.54 -5.67 -11.46
N MET A 86 0.77 -5.36 -11.43
CA MET A 86 1.78 -6.24 -10.82
C MET A 86 1.52 -6.46 -9.33
N VAL A 87 1.20 -5.39 -8.59
CA VAL A 87 0.88 -5.48 -7.15
C VAL A 87 -0.37 -6.31 -6.95
N GLN A 88 -1.43 -6.05 -7.72
CA GLN A 88 -2.68 -6.81 -7.63
C GLN A 88 -2.50 -8.28 -8.00
N TRP A 89 -1.76 -8.57 -9.08
CA TRP A 89 -1.42 -9.94 -9.46
C TRP A 89 -0.66 -10.66 -8.33
N GLY A 90 0.35 -10.01 -7.75
CA GLY A 90 1.13 -10.60 -6.65
C GLY A 90 0.26 -10.95 -5.43
N VAL A 91 -0.78 -10.14 -5.14
CA VAL A 91 -1.76 -10.45 -4.09
C VAL A 91 -2.68 -11.60 -4.51
N GLY A 92 -3.13 -11.61 -5.76
CA GLY A 92 -3.97 -12.69 -6.31
C GLY A 92 -3.29 -14.05 -6.24
N GLU A 93 -2.01 -14.12 -6.63
CA GLU A 93 -1.17 -15.31 -6.55
C GLU A 93 -0.64 -15.59 -5.12
N GLN A 94 -0.95 -14.75 -4.15
CA GLN A 94 -0.47 -14.85 -2.76
C GLN A 94 1.06 -15.00 -2.65
N LEU A 95 1.79 -14.24 -3.47
CA LEU A 95 3.25 -14.30 -3.47
C LEU A 95 3.80 -14.06 -2.06
N ASP A 96 4.67 -14.96 -1.61
CA ASP A 96 5.24 -14.99 -0.27
C ASP A 96 4.18 -14.88 0.86
N GLY A 97 2.97 -15.40 0.61
CA GLY A 97 1.85 -15.37 1.55
C GLY A 97 1.17 -13.99 1.66
N ALA A 98 1.32 -13.12 0.66
CA ALA A 98 0.68 -11.82 0.65
C ALA A 98 -0.85 -11.95 0.54
N ILE A 99 -1.56 -11.21 1.39
CA ILE A 99 -3.02 -11.14 1.39
C ILE A 99 -3.55 -9.75 1.07
N ALA A 100 -2.67 -8.74 1.03
CA ALA A 100 -3.02 -7.37 0.68
C ALA A 100 -1.90 -6.72 -0.13
N GLY A 101 -2.23 -5.66 -0.85
CA GLY A 101 -1.29 -4.90 -1.65
C GLY A 101 -1.54 -3.41 -1.56
N VAL A 102 -0.47 -2.64 -1.61
CA VAL A 102 -0.51 -1.18 -1.62
C VAL A 102 0.35 -0.64 -2.74
N MET A 103 -0.17 0.32 -3.48
CA MET A 103 0.51 1.00 -4.57
C MET A 103 0.56 2.50 -4.33
N ILE A 104 1.78 3.06 -4.30
CA ILE A 104 2.02 4.50 -4.29
C ILE A 104 1.95 5.01 -5.72
N THR A 105 0.87 5.70 -6.07
CA THR A 105 0.64 6.25 -7.41
C THR A 105 -0.53 7.23 -7.44
N ALA A 106 -0.48 8.22 -8.32
CA ALA A 106 -1.63 9.03 -8.68
C ALA A 106 -2.18 8.69 -10.08
N SER A 107 -1.80 7.53 -10.66
CA SER A 107 -2.26 7.10 -12.00
C SER A 107 -1.98 8.14 -13.09
N HIS A 108 -3.02 8.77 -13.65
CA HIS A 108 -2.96 9.75 -14.73
C HIS A 108 -2.99 11.22 -14.26
N ASN A 109 -2.96 11.47 -12.95
CA ASN A 109 -2.93 12.84 -12.43
C ASN A 109 -1.58 13.52 -12.74
N PRO A 110 -1.54 14.88 -12.77
CA PRO A 110 -0.31 15.64 -12.95
C PRO A 110 0.82 15.25 -11.98
N PRO A 111 2.08 15.60 -12.29
CA PRO A 111 3.26 15.13 -11.54
C PRO A 111 3.28 15.52 -10.05
N GLU A 112 2.66 16.65 -9.70
CA GLU A 112 2.55 17.14 -8.32
C GLU A 112 1.60 16.31 -7.44
N TYR A 113 0.73 15.50 -8.03
CA TYR A 113 -0.14 14.60 -7.29
C TYR A 113 0.57 13.28 -6.95
N ASN A 114 0.18 12.71 -5.82
CA ASN A 114 0.46 11.32 -5.50
C ASN A 114 -0.73 10.70 -4.74
N GLY A 115 -0.66 9.40 -4.47
CA GLY A 115 -1.74 8.69 -3.78
C GLY A 115 -1.35 7.33 -3.28
N ILE A 116 -2.26 6.73 -2.50
CA ILE A 116 -2.11 5.41 -1.90
C ILE A 116 -3.35 4.60 -2.26
N LYS A 117 -3.18 3.59 -3.10
CA LYS A 117 -4.20 2.61 -3.46
C LYS A 117 -3.93 1.32 -2.74
N SER A 118 -4.97 0.68 -2.22
CA SER A 118 -4.82 -0.57 -1.49
C SER A 118 -5.93 -1.56 -1.79
N VAL A 119 -5.56 -2.85 -1.78
CA VAL A 119 -6.47 -3.98 -2.02
C VAL A 119 -6.25 -5.05 -0.96
N LEU A 120 -7.32 -5.79 -0.67
CA LEU A 120 -7.33 -6.96 0.20
C LEU A 120 -7.86 -8.16 -0.58
N ARG A 121 -7.21 -9.30 -0.46
CA ARG A 121 -7.71 -10.54 -1.03
C ARG A 121 -8.83 -11.09 -0.16
N ASN A 122 -9.99 -11.28 -0.75
CA ASN A 122 -11.11 -11.95 -0.12
C ASN A 122 -10.82 -13.44 -0.03
N THR A 123 -10.75 -13.98 1.18
CA THR A 123 -10.38 -15.37 1.41
C THR A 123 -11.45 -16.36 0.95
N ALA A 124 -12.71 -15.94 0.90
CA ALA A 124 -13.83 -16.81 0.48
C ALA A 124 -13.96 -16.90 -1.04
N THR A 125 -13.75 -15.79 -1.75
CA THR A 125 -13.98 -15.72 -3.21
C THR A 125 -12.69 -15.70 -4.02
N GLY A 126 -11.55 -15.33 -3.39
CA GLY A 126 -10.29 -15.08 -4.09
C GLY A 126 -10.24 -13.74 -4.82
N SER A 127 -11.33 -12.95 -4.83
CA SER A 127 -11.35 -11.61 -5.43
C SER A 127 -10.46 -10.62 -4.69
N LEU A 128 -10.09 -9.54 -5.38
CA LEU A 128 -9.39 -8.41 -4.78
C LEU A 128 -10.38 -7.28 -4.52
N ASP A 129 -10.62 -7.02 -3.25
CA ASP A 129 -11.52 -5.97 -2.81
C ASP A 129 -10.71 -4.70 -2.52
N MET A 130 -11.17 -3.54 -3.00
CA MET A 130 -10.52 -2.26 -2.71
C MET A 130 -10.67 -1.89 -1.23
N ILE A 131 -9.58 -1.47 -0.61
CA ILE A 131 -9.63 -0.88 0.73
C ILE A 131 -9.97 0.61 0.57
N SER A 132 -11.25 0.94 0.73
CA SER A 132 -11.73 2.32 0.65
C SER A 132 -11.30 3.13 1.88
N PRO A 133 -10.66 4.31 1.72
CA PRO A 133 -10.33 5.16 2.86
C PRO A 133 -11.57 5.51 3.70
N ALA A 134 -12.66 5.93 3.06
CA ALA A 134 -13.88 6.34 3.75
C ALA A 134 -14.59 5.21 4.50
N ALA A 135 -14.64 4.01 3.90
CA ALA A 135 -15.38 2.90 4.49
C ALA A 135 -14.55 2.07 5.48
N HIS A 136 -13.25 1.98 5.27
CA HIS A 136 -12.42 1.00 5.99
C HIS A 136 -11.36 1.63 6.89
N LEU A 137 -10.81 2.80 6.52
CA LEU A 137 -9.68 3.40 7.22
C LEU A 137 -10.05 4.59 8.10
N ALA A 138 -11.12 5.32 7.79
CA ALA A 138 -11.44 6.59 8.45
C ALA A 138 -11.58 6.47 9.97
N SER A 139 -12.25 5.43 10.48
CA SER A 139 -12.41 5.22 11.92
C SER A 139 -11.07 4.89 12.62
N ILE A 140 -10.21 4.12 11.98
CA ILE A 140 -8.87 3.78 12.49
C ILE A 140 -8.00 5.03 12.50
N PHE A 141 -8.07 5.80 11.43
CA PHE A 141 -7.37 7.09 11.29
C PHE A 141 -7.76 8.06 12.40
N ASP A 142 -9.06 8.26 12.63
CA ASP A 142 -9.58 9.17 13.66
C ASP A 142 -9.13 8.73 15.07
N ALA A 143 -9.19 7.44 15.38
CA ALA A 143 -8.75 6.91 16.67
C ALA A 143 -7.25 7.10 16.90
N GLY A 144 -6.40 6.83 15.88
CA GLY A 144 -4.97 7.02 15.95
C GLY A 144 -4.56 8.49 16.04
N ALA A 145 -5.23 9.38 15.30
CA ALA A 145 -4.98 10.82 15.37
C ALA A 145 -5.31 11.39 16.76
N ALA A 146 -6.40 10.92 17.39
CA ALA A 146 -6.80 11.32 18.73
C ALA A 146 -5.82 10.85 19.83
N SER A 147 -5.17 9.68 19.64
CA SER A 147 -4.21 9.13 20.59
C SER A 147 -2.79 9.70 20.48
N GLY A 148 -2.53 10.59 19.51
CA GLY A 148 -1.19 11.12 19.23
C GLY A 148 -0.26 10.11 18.55
N ALA A 149 -0.78 8.97 18.13
CA ALA A 149 -0.01 7.91 17.43
C ALA A 149 0.47 8.31 16.02
N ALA A 150 0.08 9.50 15.56
CA ALA A 150 0.34 9.99 14.21
C ALA A 150 1.75 10.61 14.00
N ALA A 151 2.61 10.62 15.02
CA ALA A 151 3.96 11.16 14.84
C ALA A 151 4.88 10.12 14.19
N ALA A 152 5.14 10.29 12.89
CA ALA A 152 6.14 9.49 12.20
C ALA A 152 7.53 9.75 12.80
N PRO A 153 8.32 8.73 13.10
CA PRO A 153 9.74 8.92 13.36
C PRO A 153 10.40 9.54 12.12
N ALA A 154 11.52 10.25 12.31
CA ALA A 154 12.30 10.76 11.18
C ALA A 154 12.55 9.61 10.20
N CYS A 155 11.97 9.73 8.99
CA CYS A 155 11.92 8.63 8.03
C CYS A 155 13.31 8.42 7.46
N ALA A 156 14.08 7.48 7.99
CA ALA A 156 15.31 7.03 7.37
C ALA A 156 15.00 6.35 6.01
N PRO A 157 15.83 6.53 4.98
CA PRO A 157 15.68 5.78 3.74
C PRO A 157 15.54 4.29 4.07
N PHE A 158 14.50 3.64 3.55
CA PHE A 158 14.31 2.21 3.76
C PHE A 158 15.54 1.48 3.21
N ALA A 159 16.38 0.94 4.08
CA ALA A 159 17.44 0.04 3.69
C ALA A 159 16.76 -1.19 3.06
N SER A 160 17.07 -1.45 1.80
CA SER A 160 16.48 -2.50 0.98
C SER A 160 16.36 -3.82 1.75
N GLY A 161 15.18 -4.09 2.30
CA GLY A 161 14.80 -5.42 2.77
C GLY A 161 14.72 -6.40 1.59
N PRO A 162 14.40 -7.67 1.82
CA PRO A 162 14.28 -8.66 0.75
C PRO A 162 13.30 -8.12 -0.31
N ASN A 163 13.85 -7.73 -1.46
CA ASN A 163 13.07 -7.20 -2.55
C ASN A 163 12.29 -8.37 -3.15
N LEU A 164 10.96 -8.29 -3.05
CA LEU A 164 10.10 -9.20 -3.77
C LEU A 164 10.31 -8.95 -5.26
N LYS A 165 11.04 -9.79 -5.96
CA LYS A 165 11.33 -9.66 -7.41
C LYS A 165 10.04 -9.77 -8.26
N LEU A 166 9.10 -8.87 -7.97
CA LEU A 166 7.74 -8.91 -8.49
C LEU A 166 7.72 -8.75 -10.01
N GLN A 167 8.57 -7.87 -10.54
CA GLN A 167 8.64 -7.61 -11.96
C GLN A 167 9.14 -8.85 -12.72
N GLU A 168 10.18 -9.51 -12.23
CA GLU A 168 10.71 -10.74 -12.83
C GLU A 168 9.63 -11.84 -12.80
N ARG A 169 9.05 -12.10 -11.64
CA ARG A 169 8.03 -13.13 -11.45
C ARG A 169 6.76 -12.87 -12.27
N PHE A 170 6.35 -11.61 -12.40
CA PHE A 170 5.20 -11.23 -13.24
C PHE A 170 5.49 -11.48 -14.73
N THR A 171 6.68 -11.14 -15.19
CA THR A 171 7.10 -11.36 -16.58
C THR A 171 7.17 -12.85 -16.92
N GLU A 172 7.74 -13.67 -16.03
CA GLU A 172 7.79 -15.12 -16.18
C GLU A 172 6.39 -15.72 -16.30
N ALA A 173 5.47 -15.37 -15.38
CA ALA A 173 4.09 -15.85 -15.40
C ALA A 173 3.30 -15.39 -16.65
N ALA A 174 3.57 -14.20 -17.17
CA ALA A 174 2.97 -13.70 -18.40
C ALA A 174 3.49 -14.46 -19.62
N CYS A 175 4.79 -14.78 -19.68
CA CYS A 175 5.38 -15.59 -20.74
C CYS A 175 4.83 -17.02 -20.74
N ASP A 176 4.73 -17.66 -19.57
CA ASP A 176 4.22 -19.03 -19.45
C ASP A 176 2.76 -19.15 -19.93
N ARG A 177 1.93 -18.16 -19.62
CA ARG A 177 0.54 -18.12 -20.09
C ARG A 177 0.42 -17.90 -21.60
N SER A 178 1.32 -17.14 -22.21
CA SER A 178 1.32 -16.94 -23.65
C SER A 178 1.68 -18.21 -24.44
N VAL A 179 2.54 -19.06 -23.87
CA VAL A 179 2.90 -20.35 -24.46
C VAL A 179 1.77 -21.37 -24.36
N SER A 180 0.93 -21.31 -23.33
CA SER A 180 -0.20 -22.24 -23.15
C SER A 180 -1.44 -21.92 -24.00
N LEU A 181 -1.49 -20.77 -24.68
CA LEU A 181 -2.58 -20.34 -25.56
C LEU A 181 -2.26 -20.53 -27.06
N ALA A 182 -1.10 -21.02 -27.39
CA ALA A 182 -0.65 -21.34 -28.75
C ALA A 182 -0.70 -22.86 -29.00
#